data_60227c88aa984652e66992e6e8f9cc0c
#
_entry.id   60227c88aa984652e66992e6e8f9cc0c
#
_cell.length_a   1.000
_cell.length_b   1.000
_cell.length_c   1.000
_cell.angle_alpha   90.00
_cell.angle_beta   90.00
_cell.angle_gamma   90.00
#
_symmetry.space_group_name_H-M   'P 1'
#
loop_
_entity.id
_entity.type
_entity.pdbx_description
1 polymer ?
#
loop_
_entity_poly.entity_id
_entity_poly.type
_entity_poly.pdbx_seq_one_letter_code
_entity_poly.pdbx_strand_id
1 'polypeptide(L)'
;DNFMKELFLGEYIRQERLKQGVTQEQLCEGICEPITVSRMENGKQTPSYNRIRAFLQRLSLPDDRYFAVLSENELEIKGLQDEIRADAVRFSQAVPENQLDIQAAGLQKLEKLERLAEPDDRIIRQFILTMKITFGKPDGSYSSVEALEGLLEALHITVPNCNPETFNLGLSSLDETSLICQIAYIYAKMGQTNKALDIYHQLFKYTQSPKCE
;
A
#
# COMPACT_ATOMS: atom_id res chain seq x y z
N ASP A 1 -9.71 22.30 -18.64
CA ASP A 1 -8.62 21.37 -18.99
C ASP A 1 -8.38 20.25 -17.98
N ASN A 2 -8.60 20.49 -16.69
CA ASN A 2 -8.43 19.46 -15.65
C ASN A 2 -9.54 18.40 -15.75
N PHE A 3 -10.78 18.80 -15.94
CA PHE A 3 -11.94 17.90 -16.11
C PHE A 3 -11.77 16.94 -17.29
N MET A 4 -11.21 17.39 -18.40
CA MET A 4 -10.92 16.54 -19.56
C MET A 4 -9.82 15.51 -19.27
N LYS A 5 -8.80 15.87 -18.46
CA LYS A 5 -7.75 14.92 -18.05
C LYS A 5 -8.28 13.85 -17.08
N GLU A 6 -9.17 14.23 -16.18
CA GLU A 6 -9.79 13.31 -15.23
C GLU A 6 -10.73 12.31 -15.91
N LEU A 7 -11.53 12.79 -16.87
CA LEU A 7 -12.37 11.92 -17.71
C LEU A 7 -11.51 10.91 -18.50
N PHE A 8 -10.37 11.35 -18.99
CA PHE A 8 -9.44 10.52 -19.73
C PHE A 8 -8.80 9.44 -18.86
N LEU A 9 -8.47 9.75 -17.60
CA LEU A 9 -7.89 8.79 -16.66
C LEU A 9 -8.89 7.70 -16.27
N GLY A 10 -10.12 8.06 -15.93
CA GLY A 10 -11.17 7.09 -15.58
C GLY A 10 -11.47 6.12 -16.71
N GLU A 11 -11.60 6.63 -17.94
CA GLU A 11 -11.82 5.82 -19.14
C GLU A 11 -10.61 4.92 -19.43
N TYR A 12 -9.39 5.41 -19.26
CA TYR A 12 -8.17 4.60 -19.41
C TYR A 12 -8.13 3.43 -18.42
N ILE A 13 -8.38 3.69 -17.14
CA ILE A 13 -8.44 2.66 -16.11
C ILE A 13 -9.53 1.62 -16.45
N ARG A 14 -10.69 2.07 -16.91
CA ARG A 14 -11.78 1.20 -17.35
C ARG A 14 -11.35 0.28 -18.50
N GLN A 15 -10.73 0.81 -19.53
CA GLN A 15 -10.29 0.03 -20.69
C GLN A 15 -9.26 -1.01 -20.30
N GLU A 16 -8.26 -0.65 -19.52
CA GLU A 16 -7.21 -1.57 -19.07
C GLU A 16 -7.77 -2.64 -18.12
N ARG A 17 -8.68 -2.26 -17.22
CA ARG A 17 -9.39 -3.20 -16.36
C ARG A 17 -10.16 -4.25 -17.16
N LEU A 18 -10.92 -3.80 -18.16
CA LEU A 18 -11.70 -4.70 -19.03
C LEU A 18 -10.80 -5.61 -19.87
N LYS A 19 -9.69 -5.10 -20.40
CA LYS A 19 -8.70 -5.92 -21.14
C LYS A 19 -8.14 -7.05 -20.26
N GLN A 20 -7.94 -6.79 -18.96
CA GLN A 20 -7.45 -7.77 -18.01
C GLN A 20 -8.56 -8.66 -17.43
N GLY A 21 -9.83 -8.46 -17.79
CA GLY A 21 -10.96 -9.22 -17.27
C GLY A 21 -11.25 -8.98 -15.78
N VAL A 22 -10.82 -7.83 -15.23
CA VAL A 22 -11.00 -7.46 -13.83
C VAL A 22 -12.34 -6.77 -13.64
N THR A 23 -13.12 -7.15 -12.63
CA THR A 23 -14.38 -6.46 -12.28
C THR A 23 -14.11 -5.19 -11.47
N GLN A 24 -15.11 -4.29 -11.35
CA GLN A 24 -15.01 -3.11 -10.50
C GLN A 24 -14.83 -3.49 -9.03
N GLU A 25 -15.54 -4.53 -8.58
CA GLU A 25 -15.45 -5.09 -7.24
C GLU A 25 -14.03 -5.60 -6.94
N GLN A 26 -13.44 -6.34 -7.88
CA GLN A 26 -12.07 -6.84 -7.73
C GLN A 26 -11.05 -5.71 -7.65
N LEU A 27 -11.21 -4.67 -8.48
CA LEU A 27 -10.29 -3.53 -8.50
C LEU A 27 -10.31 -2.76 -7.17
N CYS A 28 -11.50 -2.54 -6.60
CA CYS A 28 -11.67 -1.74 -5.38
C CYS A 28 -11.72 -2.54 -4.08
N GLU A 29 -11.57 -3.86 -4.13
CA GLU A 29 -11.66 -4.71 -2.94
C GLU A 29 -10.77 -4.20 -1.81
N GLY A 30 -11.35 -4.01 -0.63
CA GLY A 30 -10.65 -3.49 0.55
C GLY A 30 -10.26 -2.00 0.49
N ILE A 31 -10.45 -1.31 -0.63
CA ILE A 31 -10.09 0.12 -0.79
C ILE A 31 -11.32 1.02 -0.65
N CYS A 32 -12.37 0.74 -1.43
CA CYS A 32 -13.60 1.55 -1.44
C CYS A 32 -14.77 0.73 -2.00
N GLU A 33 -15.94 1.35 -2.04
CA GLU A 33 -17.12 0.73 -2.64
C GLU A 33 -17.06 0.75 -4.17
N PRO A 34 -17.61 -0.28 -4.86
CA PRO A 34 -17.60 -0.37 -6.33
C PRO A 34 -18.22 0.84 -7.04
N ILE A 35 -19.18 1.49 -6.41
CA ILE A 35 -19.80 2.72 -6.95
C ILE A 35 -18.78 3.86 -7.14
N THR A 36 -17.72 3.91 -6.32
CA THR A 36 -16.64 4.89 -6.47
C THR A 36 -15.87 4.66 -7.76
N VAL A 37 -15.53 3.39 -8.08
CA VAL A 37 -14.88 3.02 -9.33
C VAL A 37 -15.81 3.33 -10.52
N SER A 38 -17.09 2.95 -10.43
CA SER A 38 -18.07 3.24 -11.47
C SER A 38 -18.19 4.74 -11.76
N ARG A 39 -18.25 5.57 -10.72
CA ARG A 39 -18.31 7.03 -10.87
C ARG A 39 -17.04 7.62 -11.48
N MET A 40 -15.87 7.11 -11.08
CA MET A 40 -14.58 7.50 -11.65
C MET A 40 -14.51 7.14 -13.14
N GLU A 41 -14.85 5.92 -13.53
CA GLU A 41 -14.84 5.43 -14.92
C GLU A 41 -15.79 6.23 -15.82
N ASN A 42 -16.86 6.78 -15.26
CA ASN A 42 -17.83 7.62 -15.98
C ASN A 42 -17.55 9.14 -15.85
N GLY A 43 -16.40 9.53 -15.27
CA GLY A 43 -16.02 10.93 -15.09
C GLY A 43 -16.91 11.73 -14.13
N LYS A 44 -17.64 11.06 -13.25
CA LYS A 44 -18.57 11.70 -12.29
C LYS A 44 -17.93 12.00 -10.93
N GLN A 45 -16.77 11.43 -10.66
CA GLN A 45 -16.03 11.59 -9.40
C GLN A 45 -14.55 11.32 -9.64
N THR A 46 -13.69 12.12 -9.02
CA THR A 46 -12.26 11.88 -8.94
C THR A 46 -11.94 11.33 -7.56
N PRO A 47 -11.51 10.06 -7.44
CA PRO A 47 -11.01 9.52 -6.19
C PRO A 47 -9.74 10.23 -5.72
N SER A 48 -9.37 10.07 -4.44
CA SER A 48 -8.10 10.58 -3.92
C SER A 48 -6.89 10.03 -4.69
N TYR A 49 -5.80 10.76 -4.67
CA TYR A 49 -4.53 10.36 -5.29
C TYR A 49 -4.10 8.94 -4.88
N ASN A 50 -4.16 8.62 -3.59
CA ASN A 50 -3.78 7.30 -3.10
C ASN A 50 -4.67 6.18 -3.66
N ARG A 51 -5.98 6.41 -3.84
CA ARG A 51 -6.90 5.43 -4.45
C ARG A 51 -6.58 5.23 -5.92
N ILE A 52 -6.40 6.31 -6.68
CA ILE A 52 -6.03 6.23 -8.11
C ILE A 52 -4.71 5.48 -8.28
N ARG A 53 -3.71 5.81 -7.50
CA ARG A 53 -2.40 5.15 -7.51
C ARG A 53 -2.53 3.66 -7.22
N ALA A 54 -3.31 3.27 -6.21
CA ALA A 54 -3.56 1.86 -5.90
C ALA A 54 -4.26 1.12 -7.03
N PHE A 55 -5.24 1.73 -7.70
CA PHE A 55 -5.91 1.13 -8.86
C PHE A 55 -4.95 0.91 -10.04
N LEU A 56 -4.13 1.91 -10.37
CA LEU A 56 -3.12 1.78 -11.41
C LEU A 56 -2.13 0.65 -11.10
N GLN A 57 -1.62 0.61 -9.88
CA GLN A 57 -0.67 -0.42 -9.44
C GLN A 57 -1.30 -1.82 -9.44
N ARG A 58 -2.55 -1.98 -8.99
CA ARG A 58 -3.28 -3.26 -9.06
C ARG A 58 -3.45 -3.77 -10.49
N LEU A 59 -3.58 -2.88 -11.44
CA LEU A 59 -3.65 -3.19 -12.87
C LEU A 59 -2.25 -3.28 -13.53
N SER A 60 -1.18 -3.18 -12.76
CA SER A 60 0.22 -3.14 -13.27
C SER A 60 0.45 -2.03 -14.28
N LEU A 61 -0.20 -0.88 -14.09
CA LEU A 61 -0.07 0.29 -14.93
C LEU A 61 0.91 1.30 -14.32
N PRO A 62 1.61 2.09 -15.14
CA PRO A 62 2.46 3.18 -14.65
C PRO A 62 1.63 4.19 -13.86
N ASP A 63 2.04 4.50 -12.64
CA ASP A 63 1.38 5.46 -11.76
C ASP A 63 2.03 6.86 -11.79
N ASP A 64 3.21 6.99 -12.40
CA ASP A 64 4.01 8.22 -12.47
C ASP A 64 3.53 9.24 -13.53
N ARG A 65 2.77 8.80 -14.51
CA ARG A 65 2.33 9.63 -15.66
C ARG A 65 0.97 10.30 -15.47
N TYR A 66 0.22 9.88 -14.46
CA TYR A 66 -1.17 10.30 -14.25
C TYR A 66 -1.31 11.09 -12.94
N PHE A 67 -0.57 12.19 -12.84
CA PHE A 67 -0.75 13.11 -11.74
C PHE A 67 -2.05 13.90 -11.97
N ALA A 68 -3.10 13.55 -11.22
CA ALA A 68 -4.18 14.47 -10.96
C ALA A 68 -3.61 15.74 -10.30
N VAL A 69 -4.25 16.88 -10.48
CA VAL A 69 -3.90 18.06 -9.70
C VAL A 69 -4.21 17.73 -8.25
N LEU A 70 -3.16 17.59 -7.44
CA LEU A 70 -3.28 17.31 -6.03
C LEU A 70 -3.80 18.55 -5.32
N SER A 71 -4.75 18.38 -4.40
CA SER A 71 -5.10 19.42 -3.44
C SER A 71 -3.92 19.69 -2.50
N GLU A 72 -3.93 20.82 -1.80
CA GLU A 72 -2.88 21.15 -0.80
C GLU A 72 -2.77 20.03 0.25
N ASN A 73 -3.88 19.52 0.73
CA ASN A 73 -3.91 18.42 1.70
C ASN A 73 -3.31 17.12 1.12
N GLU A 74 -3.63 16.77 -0.12
CA GLU A 74 -3.04 15.58 -0.77
C GLU A 74 -1.53 15.73 -1.01
N LEU A 75 -1.06 16.94 -1.33
CA LEU A 75 0.37 17.23 -1.44
C LEU A 75 1.08 17.06 -0.09
N GLU A 76 0.49 17.54 1.00
CA GLU A 76 1.03 17.40 2.33
C GLU A 76 1.07 15.93 2.77
N ILE A 77 -0.01 15.19 2.56
CA ILE A 77 -0.10 13.75 2.82
C ILE A 77 0.97 12.99 2.03
N LYS A 78 1.08 13.24 0.73
CA LYS A 78 2.10 12.61 -0.12
C LYS A 78 3.51 12.93 0.36
N GLY A 79 3.79 14.19 0.66
CA GLY A 79 5.09 14.61 1.19
C GLY A 79 5.45 13.89 2.48
N LEU A 80 4.51 13.78 3.43
CA LEU A 80 4.70 13.03 4.68
C LEU A 80 4.95 11.54 4.42
N GLN A 81 4.20 10.91 3.52
CA GLN A 81 4.42 9.51 3.18
C GLN A 81 5.81 9.27 2.60
N ASP A 82 6.28 10.16 1.71
CA ASP A 82 7.61 10.06 1.11
C ASP A 82 8.73 10.25 2.15
N GLU A 83 8.57 11.23 3.06
CA GLU A 83 9.51 11.44 4.17
C GLU A 83 9.54 10.25 5.14
N ILE A 84 8.39 9.70 5.50
CA ILE A 84 8.29 8.55 6.40
C ILE A 84 8.95 7.31 5.78
N ARG A 85 8.77 7.07 4.47
CA ARG A 85 9.48 5.99 3.76
C ARG A 85 11.00 6.19 3.78
N ALA A 86 11.46 7.42 3.56
CA ALA A 86 12.88 7.74 3.65
C ALA A 86 13.43 7.54 5.07
N ASP A 87 12.67 7.93 6.10
CA ASP A 87 13.04 7.69 7.49
C ASP A 87 13.09 6.20 7.83
N ALA A 88 12.15 5.39 7.34
CA ALA A 88 12.14 3.95 7.53
C ALA A 88 13.39 3.28 6.92
N VAL A 89 13.82 3.70 5.73
CA VAL A 89 15.07 3.24 5.12
C VAL A 89 16.27 3.65 5.97
N ARG A 90 16.35 4.92 6.38
CA ARG A 90 17.42 5.41 7.26
C ARG A 90 17.45 4.65 8.59
N PHE A 91 16.30 4.39 9.20
CA PHE A 91 16.17 3.64 10.44
C PHE A 91 16.73 2.22 10.32
N SER A 92 16.44 1.53 9.21
CA SER A 92 16.93 0.16 8.96
C SER A 92 18.44 0.06 8.78
N GLN A 93 19.09 1.17 8.38
CA GLN A 93 20.52 1.25 8.11
C GLN A 93 21.31 1.95 9.21
N ALA A 94 20.62 2.56 10.17
CA ALA A 94 21.25 3.39 11.20
C ALA A 94 21.99 2.52 12.24
N VAL A 95 23.11 3.06 12.72
CA VAL A 95 23.77 2.55 13.93
C VAL A 95 22.88 2.78 15.15
N PRO A 96 23.00 1.92 16.21
CA PRO A 96 22.10 2.00 17.37
C PRO A 96 22.00 3.39 18.02
N GLU A 97 23.08 4.15 17.99
CA GLU A 97 23.18 5.49 18.57
C GLU A 97 22.23 6.50 17.90
N ASN A 98 21.95 6.34 16.61
CA ASN A 98 21.10 7.24 15.82
C ASN A 98 19.67 6.70 15.61
N GLN A 99 19.41 5.44 15.96
CA GLN A 99 18.10 4.82 15.71
C GLN A 99 16.97 5.49 16.48
N LEU A 100 17.20 5.88 17.73
CA LEU A 100 16.18 6.48 18.59
C LEU A 100 15.67 7.82 18.03
N ASP A 101 16.57 8.67 17.53
CA ASP A 101 16.19 9.98 16.97
C ASP A 101 15.40 9.81 15.67
N ILE A 102 15.81 8.88 14.80
CA ILE A 102 15.11 8.59 13.54
C ILE A 102 13.74 7.98 13.84
N GLN A 103 13.66 7.07 14.79
CA GLN A 103 12.40 6.48 15.24
C GLN A 103 11.43 7.55 15.75
N ALA A 104 11.89 8.42 16.65
CA ALA A 104 11.06 9.47 17.22
C ALA A 104 10.53 10.42 16.14
N ALA A 105 11.40 10.83 15.21
CA ALA A 105 11.01 11.67 14.07
C ALA A 105 9.99 10.98 13.16
N GLY A 106 10.19 9.70 12.85
CA GLY A 106 9.26 8.89 12.04
C GLY A 106 7.90 8.74 12.71
N LEU A 107 7.86 8.42 14.00
CA LEU A 107 6.61 8.28 14.76
C LEU A 107 5.85 9.61 14.86
N GLN A 108 6.55 10.75 15.05
CA GLN A 108 5.93 12.08 15.05
C GLN A 108 5.27 12.42 13.71
N LYS A 109 5.92 12.07 12.59
CA LYS A 109 5.35 12.27 11.26
C LYS A 109 4.13 11.36 11.03
N LEU A 110 4.14 10.14 11.55
CA LEU A 110 2.98 9.24 11.48
C LEU A 110 1.78 9.80 12.25
N GLU A 111 1.98 10.38 13.43
CA GLU A 111 0.93 11.08 14.17
C GLU A 111 0.36 12.28 13.38
N LYS A 112 1.22 13.03 12.69
CA LYS A 112 0.77 14.12 11.83
C LYS A 112 -0.05 13.60 10.66
N LEU A 113 0.40 12.54 10.00
CA LEU A 113 -0.31 11.90 8.90
C LEU A 113 -1.67 11.37 9.35
N GLU A 114 -1.76 10.75 10.52
CA GLU A 114 -3.01 10.23 11.09
C GLU A 114 -4.05 11.35 11.34
N ARG A 115 -3.59 12.55 11.71
CA ARG A 115 -4.48 13.73 11.87
C ARG A 115 -4.98 14.33 10.56
N LEU A 116 -4.21 14.19 9.48
CA LEU A 116 -4.55 14.73 8.15
C LEU A 116 -5.38 13.76 7.32
N ALA A 117 -5.29 12.46 7.62
CA ALA A 117 -5.98 11.42 6.87
C ALA A 117 -7.48 11.42 7.12
N GLU A 118 -8.25 11.15 6.07
CA GLU A 118 -9.68 10.88 6.21
C GLU A 118 -9.89 9.59 7.01
N PRO A 119 -10.89 9.53 7.91
CA PRO A 119 -11.10 8.38 8.80
C PRO A 119 -11.35 7.05 8.06
N ASP A 120 -11.87 7.11 6.83
CA ASP A 120 -12.19 5.97 5.99
C ASP A 120 -11.11 5.64 4.94
N ASP A 121 -9.97 6.37 4.93
CA ASP A 121 -8.86 6.09 4.02
C ASP A 121 -8.09 4.85 4.47
N ARG A 122 -8.51 3.71 3.95
CA ARG A 122 -7.91 2.39 4.27
C ARG A 122 -6.45 2.28 3.82
N ILE A 123 -6.07 2.95 2.73
CA ILE A 123 -4.70 2.92 2.21
C ILE A 123 -3.76 3.62 3.19
N ILE A 124 -4.14 4.82 3.67
CA ILE A 124 -3.34 5.55 4.65
C ILE A 124 -3.30 4.80 5.99
N ARG A 125 -4.42 4.23 6.43
CA ARG A 125 -4.44 3.41 7.65
C ARG A 125 -3.51 2.21 7.56
N GLN A 126 -3.50 1.48 6.44
CA GLN A 126 -2.56 0.39 6.21
C GLN A 126 -1.11 0.89 6.26
N PHE A 127 -0.82 1.99 5.58
CA PHE A 127 0.51 2.59 5.57
C PHE A 127 0.98 2.97 6.98
N ILE A 128 0.14 3.65 7.77
CA ILE A 128 0.45 4.07 9.14
C ILE A 128 0.76 2.85 10.01
N LEU A 129 -0.09 1.82 9.97
CA LEU A 129 0.11 0.61 10.78
C LEU A 129 1.40 -0.10 10.39
N THR A 130 1.65 -0.26 9.10
CA THR A 130 2.90 -0.86 8.58
C THR A 130 4.14 -0.10 9.06
N MET A 131 4.12 1.22 8.99
CA MET A 131 5.26 2.04 9.41
C MET A 131 5.43 2.07 10.93
N LYS A 132 4.36 2.05 11.72
CA LYS A 132 4.44 1.87 13.19
C LYS A 132 5.14 0.56 13.55
N ILE A 133 4.83 -0.54 12.85
CA ILE A 133 5.53 -1.82 13.07
C ILE A 133 7.01 -1.72 12.65
N THR A 134 7.30 -1.06 11.54
CA THR A 134 8.66 -0.89 11.03
C THR A 134 9.55 -0.09 11.99
N PHE A 135 9.07 1.02 12.53
CA PHE A 135 9.83 1.84 13.48
C PHE A 135 9.92 1.20 14.87
N GLY A 136 8.99 0.32 15.24
CA GLY A 136 8.94 -0.29 16.58
C GLY A 136 8.24 0.59 17.62
N LYS A 137 8.32 0.16 18.87
CA LYS A 137 7.79 0.87 20.03
C LYS A 137 8.79 1.90 20.54
N PRO A 138 8.35 2.98 21.21
CA PRO A 138 9.27 3.98 21.80
C PRO A 138 10.27 3.39 22.80
N ASP A 139 9.91 2.28 23.43
CA ASP A 139 10.70 1.56 24.43
C ASP A 139 11.40 0.30 23.90
N GLY A 140 11.34 0.05 22.59
CA GLY A 140 11.99 -1.10 21.96
C GLY A 140 11.35 -1.58 20.66
N SER A 141 11.79 -2.77 20.24
CA SER A 141 11.24 -3.42 19.04
C SER A 141 10.05 -4.31 19.37
N TYR A 142 9.18 -4.53 18.39
CA TYR A 142 8.19 -5.61 18.47
C TYR A 142 8.88 -6.96 18.44
N SER A 143 8.37 -7.93 19.20
CA SER A 143 8.73 -9.33 19.00
C SER A 143 8.31 -9.78 17.59
N SER A 144 8.93 -10.85 17.08
CA SER A 144 8.54 -11.35 15.74
C SER A 144 7.07 -11.76 15.67
N VAL A 145 6.48 -12.25 16.75
CA VAL A 145 5.06 -12.60 16.82
C VAL A 145 4.19 -11.34 16.73
N GLU A 146 4.44 -10.34 17.58
CA GLU A 146 3.70 -9.07 17.55
C GLU A 146 3.83 -8.37 16.19
N ALA A 147 5.04 -8.36 15.61
CA ALA A 147 5.27 -7.77 14.29
C ALA A 147 4.48 -8.51 13.21
N LEU A 148 4.46 -9.84 13.23
CA LEU A 148 3.69 -10.66 12.29
C LEU A 148 2.19 -10.37 12.40
N GLU A 149 1.65 -10.38 13.61
CA GLU A 149 0.22 -10.07 13.86
C GLU A 149 -0.15 -8.68 13.34
N GLY A 150 0.66 -7.66 13.65
CA GLY A 150 0.43 -6.29 13.19
C GLY A 150 0.54 -6.13 11.67
N LEU A 151 1.48 -6.82 11.02
CA LEU A 151 1.62 -6.79 9.56
C LEU A 151 0.46 -7.53 8.86
N LEU A 152 -0.04 -8.63 9.43
CA LEU A 152 -1.22 -9.32 8.93
C LEU A 152 -2.48 -8.46 9.10
N GLU A 153 -2.64 -7.78 10.23
CA GLU A 153 -3.71 -6.82 10.45
C GLU A 153 -3.65 -5.70 9.40
N ALA A 154 -2.47 -5.12 9.17
CA ALA A 154 -2.26 -4.10 8.14
C ALA A 154 -2.64 -4.61 6.75
N LEU A 155 -2.27 -5.83 6.39
CA LEU A 155 -2.61 -6.44 5.10
C LEU A 155 -4.13 -6.61 4.94
N HIS A 156 -4.82 -7.08 5.97
CA HIS A 156 -6.27 -7.28 5.93
C HIS A 156 -7.08 -5.99 5.78
N ILE A 157 -6.49 -4.82 6.01
CA ILE A 157 -7.18 -3.53 5.79
C ILE A 157 -7.57 -3.36 4.32
N THR A 158 -6.67 -3.66 3.38
CA THR A 158 -6.92 -3.52 1.93
C THR A 158 -7.06 -4.85 1.20
N VAL A 159 -6.66 -5.97 1.82
CA VAL A 159 -6.80 -7.33 1.26
C VAL A 159 -7.55 -8.21 2.28
N PRO A 160 -8.85 -7.96 2.49
CA PRO A 160 -9.61 -8.58 3.59
C PRO A 160 -9.73 -10.10 3.48
N ASN A 161 -9.67 -10.65 2.26
CA ASN A 161 -9.79 -12.09 2.00
C ASN A 161 -8.43 -12.79 1.87
N CYS A 162 -7.33 -12.13 2.22
CA CYS A 162 -6.01 -12.74 2.20
C CYS A 162 -5.92 -13.85 3.27
N ASN A 163 -5.64 -15.08 2.82
CA ASN A 163 -5.35 -16.18 3.72
C ASN A 163 -3.83 -16.27 3.93
N PRO A 164 -3.32 -16.11 5.16
CA PRO A 164 -1.89 -16.19 5.44
C PRO A 164 -1.25 -17.55 5.09
N GLU A 165 -2.04 -18.63 5.02
CA GLU A 165 -1.54 -19.97 4.69
C GLU A 165 -1.50 -20.23 3.18
N THR A 166 -2.35 -19.55 2.44
CA THR A 166 -2.42 -19.64 0.98
C THR A 166 -2.46 -18.24 0.40
N PHE A 167 -1.32 -17.53 0.47
CA PHE A 167 -1.22 -16.20 -0.16
C PHE A 167 -1.58 -16.31 -1.64
N ASN A 168 -2.80 -15.98 -1.97
CA ASN A 168 -3.19 -15.80 -3.35
C ASN A 168 -2.99 -14.33 -3.70
N LEU A 169 -1.87 -14.03 -4.33
CA LEU A 169 -1.57 -12.72 -4.86
C LEU A 169 -2.45 -12.51 -6.10
N GLY A 170 -3.65 -11.98 -5.87
CA GLY A 170 -4.48 -11.48 -6.93
C GLY A 170 -3.96 -10.15 -7.49
N LEU A 171 -4.81 -9.15 -7.55
CA LEU A 171 -4.43 -7.78 -7.85
C LEU A 171 -3.79 -7.15 -6.60
N SER A 172 -2.52 -6.72 -6.68
CA SER A 172 -1.80 -6.14 -5.54
C SER A 172 -1.16 -4.79 -5.90
N SER A 173 -1.27 -3.83 -4.99
CA SER A 173 -0.51 -2.58 -5.06
C SER A 173 0.96 -2.81 -4.64
N LEU A 174 1.83 -1.82 -4.88
CA LEU A 174 3.22 -1.90 -4.44
C LEU A 174 3.34 -1.94 -2.91
N ASP A 175 2.50 -1.19 -2.20
CA ASP A 175 2.50 -1.18 -0.74
C ASP A 175 2.03 -2.54 -0.18
N GLU A 176 1.01 -3.17 -0.78
CA GLU A 176 0.56 -4.53 -0.43
C GLU A 176 1.66 -5.57 -0.71
N THR A 177 2.32 -5.47 -1.86
CA THR A 177 3.44 -6.37 -2.22
C THR A 177 4.61 -6.23 -1.24
N SER A 178 4.98 -4.99 -0.89
CA SER A 178 6.03 -4.71 0.09
C SER A 178 5.68 -5.27 1.47
N LEU A 179 4.42 -5.13 1.89
CA LEU A 179 3.92 -5.66 3.15
C LEU A 179 3.99 -7.20 3.20
N ILE A 180 3.64 -7.87 2.10
CA ILE A 180 3.76 -9.34 1.97
C ILE A 180 5.23 -9.78 2.04
N CYS A 181 6.17 -9.02 1.44
CA CYS A 181 7.60 -9.27 1.59
C CYS A 181 8.07 -9.17 3.04
N GLN A 182 7.58 -8.17 3.79
CA GLN A 182 7.90 -8.03 5.22
C GLN A 182 7.36 -9.20 6.04
N ILE A 183 6.14 -9.65 5.77
CA ILE A 183 5.54 -10.84 6.41
C ILE A 183 6.42 -12.08 6.14
N ALA A 184 6.84 -12.31 4.90
CA ALA A 184 7.74 -13.42 4.56
C ALA A 184 9.07 -13.33 5.32
N TYR A 185 9.65 -12.13 5.42
CA TYR A 185 10.87 -11.91 6.19
C TYR A 185 10.69 -12.25 7.68
N ILE A 186 9.56 -11.88 8.30
CA ILE A 186 9.29 -12.22 9.70
C ILE A 186 9.12 -13.74 9.87
N TYR A 187 8.43 -14.44 8.95
CA TYR A 187 8.37 -15.91 9.00
C TYR A 187 9.76 -16.53 8.95
N ALA A 188 10.66 -16.04 8.09
CA ALA A 188 12.04 -16.52 8.04
C ALA A 188 12.78 -16.28 9.37
N LYS A 189 12.63 -15.10 9.99
CA LYS A 189 13.19 -14.81 11.32
C LYS A 189 12.68 -15.73 12.42
N MET A 190 11.44 -16.20 12.32
CA MET A 190 10.85 -17.15 13.25
C MET A 190 11.24 -18.62 12.98
N GLY A 191 12.12 -18.87 12.00
CA GLY A 191 12.53 -20.21 11.59
C GLY A 191 11.52 -20.95 10.70
N GLN A 192 10.42 -20.29 10.29
CA GLN A 192 9.41 -20.84 9.38
C GLN A 192 9.84 -20.66 7.91
N THR A 193 11.00 -21.17 7.57
CA THR A 193 11.66 -20.94 6.27
C THR A 193 10.83 -21.43 5.09
N ASN A 194 10.16 -22.58 5.20
CA ASN A 194 9.32 -23.10 4.11
C ASN A 194 8.16 -22.14 3.80
N LYS A 195 7.51 -21.60 4.83
CA LYS A 195 6.42 -20.65 4.66
C LYS A 195 6.89 -19.35 4.00
N ALA A 196 8.05 -18.86 4.40
CA ALA A 196 8.69 -17.69 3.77
C ALA A 196 9.02 -17.96 2.29
N LEU A 197 9.58 -19.11 1.96
CA LEU A 197 9.89 -19.51 0.59
C LEU A 197 8.64 -19.64 -0.28
N ASP A 198 7.55 -20.21 0.25
CA ASP A 198 6.28 -20.30 -0.47
C ASP A 198 5.74 -18.92 -0.84
N ILE A 199 5.80 -17.96 0.09
CA ILE A 199 5.40 -16.56 -0.16
C ILE A 199 6.29 -15.94 -1.24
N TYR A 200 7.62 -16.07 -1.15
CA TYR A 200 8.54 -15.52 -2.15
C TYR A 200 8.34 -16.16 -3.53
N HIS A 201 8.05 -17.46 -3.60
CA HIS A 201 7.72 -18.13 -4.87
C HIS A 201 6.43 -17.57 -5.49
N GLN A 202 5.41 -17.27 -4.68
CA GLN A 202 4.16 -16.67 -5.18
C GLN A 202 4.41 -15.24 -5.67
N LEU A 203 5.19 -14.44 -4.94
CA LEU A 203 5.59 -13.11 -5.35
C LEU A 203 6.36 -13.14 -6.69
N PHE A 204 7.31 -14.06 -6.83
CA PHE A 204 8.05 -14.24 -8.07
C PHE A 204 7.14 -14.59 -9.24
N LYS A 205 6.23 -15.55 -9.08
CA LYS A 205 5.24 -15.91 -10.11
C LYS A 205 4.35 -14.74 -10.49
N TYR A 206 3.95 -13.92 -9.51
CA TYR A 206 3.15 -12.73 -9.74
C TYR A 206 3.89 -11.71 -10.62
N THR A 207 5.18 -11.47 -10.35
CA THR A 207 6.01 -10.54 -11.15
C THR A 207 6.31 -11.03 -12.56
N GLN A 208 6.24 -12.35 -12.80
CA GLN A 208 6.44 -12.96 -14.13
C GLN A 208 5.12 -13.12 -14.90
N SER A 209 3.99 -12.68 -14.34
CA SER A 209 2.71 -12.79 -15.05
C SER A 209 2.65 -11.79 -16.21
N PRO A 210 1.94 -12.12 -17.32
CA PRO A 210 1.81 -11.23 -18.49
C PRO A 210 1.18 -9.86 -18.19
N LYS A 211 0.68 -9.66 -16.98
CA LYS A 211 0.13 -8.37 -16.52
C LYS A 211 1.21 -7.35 -16.16
N CYS A 212 2.47 -7.78 -16.05
CA CYS A 212 3.62 -6.94 -15.69
C CYS A 212 4.50 -6.57 -16.90
N GLU A 213 4.17 -7.03 -18.12
CA GLU A 213 4.78 -6.63 -19.39
C GLU A 213 3.94 -5.51 -20.06
#